data_01df3e91971600808fe8b3d9b1ba4d6d
#
_entry.id   01df3e91971600808fe8b3d9b1ba4d6d
#
_cell.length_a   1.000
_cell.length_b   1.000
_cell.length_c   1.000
_cell.angle_alpha   90.00
_cell.angle_beta   90.00
_cell.angle_gamma   90.00
#
_symmetry.space_group_name_H-M   'P 1'
#
loop_
_entity.id
_entity.type
_entity.pdbx_description
1 polymer ?
#
loop_
_entity_poly.entity_id
_entity_poly.type
_entity_poly.pdbx_seq_one_letter_code
_entity_poly.pdbx_strand_id
1 'polypeptide(L)'
;ALAFVHFVGLLLRGVPPEKILATTFTRKAAGEILDRLLEHLVDAVTKEEKQSELQSMLPGVDASREACLRLLVKLTRSLDKLKIRTLDAFFVQIAKVYALELGLPPDWTIVDEIAAKDLQSEAIARMLSGDEEEDWVTLLRELQGAAGRRVHEEMLAKVGKFRDAFAESGPRAWNAVKSSHEIL
;
A
#
# COMPACT_ATOMS: atom_id res chain seq x y z
N ALA A 1 2.91 -0.62 -24.04
CA ALA A 1 3.64 0.22 -25.03
C ALA A 1 3.49 1.72 -24.72
N LEU A 2 2.27 2.28 -24.62
CA LEU A 2 2.06 3.74 -24.52
C LEU A 2 2.69 4.37 -23.26
N ALA A 3 2.50 3.77 -22.09
CA ALA A 3 3.04 4.27 -20.82
C ALA A 3 4.59 4.31 -20.83
N PHE A 4 5.22 3.32 -21.44
CA PHE A 4 6.66 3.27 -21.61
C PHE A 4 7.17 4.45 -22.47
N VAL A 5 6.58 4.66 -23.65
CA VAL A 5 6.95 5.75 -24.57
C VAL A 5 6.82 7.10 -23.87
N HIS A 6 5.74 7.29 -23.10
CA HIS A 6 5.53 8.52 -22.36
C HIS A 6 6.61 8.73 -21.29
N PHE A 7 6.95 7.68 -20.52
CA PHE A 7 7.96 7.72 -19.48
C PHE A 7 9.36 8.06 -20.06
N VAL A 8 9.77 7.37 -21.13
CA VAL A 8 11.04 7.63 -21.84
C VAL A 8 11.03 9.04 -22.43
N GLY A 9 9.92 9.46 -23.03
CA GLY A 9 9.78 10.79 -23.60
C GLY A 9 9.97 11.91 -22.57
N LEU A 10 9.46 11.76 -21.35
CA LEU A 10 9.70 12.70 -20.24
C LEU A 10 11.18 12.75 -19.85
N LEU A 11 11.82 11.58 -19.72
CA LEU A 11 13.23 11.48 -19.37
C LEU A 11 14.15 12.09 -20.44
N LEU A 12 13.86 11.85 -21.73
CA LEU A 12 14.62 12.44 -22.86
C LEU A 12 14.43 13.96 -22.94
N ARG A 13 13.28 14.48 -22.53
CA ARG A 13 13.05 15.94 -22.37
C ARG A 13 13.75 16.54 -21.16
N GLY A 14 14.52 15.74 -20.40
CA GLY A 14 15.29 16.18 -19.25
C GLY A 14 14.51 16.27 -17.95
N VAL A 15 13.28 15.73 -17.88
CA VAL A 15 12.55 15.66 -16.61
C VAL A 15 13.34 14.74 -15.66
N PRO A 16 13.65 15.20 -14.44
CA PRO A 16 14.37 14.37 -13.48
C PRO A 16 13.60 13.10 -13.11
N PRO A 17 14.26 11.93 -12.98
CA PRO A 17 13.60 10.65 -12.65
C PRO A 17 12.74 10.72 -11.39
N GLU A 18 13.20 11.43 -10.38
CA GLU A 18 12.51 11.64 -9.10
C GLU A 18 11.20 12.43 -9.21
N LYS A 19 10.96 13.11 -10.33
CA LYS A 19 9.72 13.84 -10.61
C LYS A 19 8.71 13.04 -11.44
N ILE A 20 9.09 11.85 -11.88
CA ILE A 20 8.23 10.97 -12.67
C ILE A 20 7.80 9.81 -11.79
N LEU A 21 6.49 9.65 -11.60
CA LEU A 21 5.90 8.54 -10.87
C LEU A 21 5.25 7.56 -11.85
N ALA A 22 5.67 6.30 -11.81
CA ALA A 22 4.98 5.19 -12.46
C ALA A 22 4.41 4.25 -11.40
N THR A 23 3.10 4.04 -11.43
CA THR A 23 2.42 3.17 -10.48
C THR A 23 1.78 1.97 -11.15
N THR A 24 1.70 0.88 -10.41
CA THR A 24 1.03 -0.36 -10.80
C THR A 24 0.40 -1.00 -9.57
N PHE A 25 -0.38 -2.08 -9.75
CA PHE A 25 -1.05 -2.75 -8.63
C PHE A 25 -0.17 -3.81 -7.96
N THR A 26 0.80 -4.39 -8.64
CA THR A 26 1.61 -5.48 -8.09
C THR A 26 3.10 -5.14 -8.10
N ARG A 27 3.85 -5.68 -7.12
CA ARG A 27 5.31 -5.55 -7.07
C ARG A 27 5.98 -6.17 -8.29
N LYS A 28 5.47 -7.31 -8.77
CA LYS A 28 5.96 -7.97 -9.98
C LYS A 28 5.84 -7.04 -11.19
N ALA A 29 4.67 -6.44 -11.41
CA ALA A 29 4.47 -5.50 -12.52
C ALA A 29 5.36 -4.24 -12.41
N ALA A 30 5.66 -3.77 -11.19
CA ALA A 30 6.60 -2.67 -11.00
C ALA A 30 8.02 -3.05 -11.44
N GLY A 31 8.49 -4.26 -11.10
CA GLY A 31 9.76 -4.79 -11.59
C GLY A 31 9.78 -4.91 -13.12
N GLU A 32 8.74 -5.51 -13.71
CA GLU A 32 8.62 -5.65 -15.16
C GLU A 32 8.62 -4.31 -15.92
N ILE A 33 8.09 -3.23 -15.33
CA ILE A 33 8.14 -1.90 -15.92
C ILE A 33 9.60 -1.42 -15.99
N LEU A 34 10.36 -1.60 -14.92
CA LEU A 34 11.77 -1.20 -14.88
C LEU A 34 12.61 -2.02 -15.87
N ASP A 35 12.44 -3.34 -15.87
CA ASP A 35 13.17 -4.24 -16.79
C ASP A 35 12.91 -3.85 -18.24
N ARG A 36 11.65 -3.69 -18.62
CA ARG A 36 11.27 -3.25 -19.96
C ARG A 36 11.80 -1.87 -20.32
N LEU A 37 11.85 -0.94 -19.35
CA LEU A 37 12.42 0.39 -19.56
C LEU A 37 13.88 0.29 -19.97
N LEU A 38 14.67 -0.52 -19.27
CA LEU A 38 16.08 -0.72 -19.56
C LEU A 38 16.28 -1.49 -20.87
N GLU A 39 15.53 -2.58 -21.09
CA GLU A 39 15.60 -3.38 -22.32
C GLU A 39 15.31 -2.54 -23.57
N HIS A 40 14.26 -1.76 -23.56
CA HIS A 40 13.90 -0.91 -24.71
C HIS A 40 14.94 0.20 -24.96
N LEU A 41 15.55 0.76 -23.92
CA LEU A 41 16.63 1.72 -24.08
C LEU A 41 17.89 1.04 -24.65
N VAL A 42 18.22 -0.16 -24.20
CA VAL A 42 19.32 -0.96 -24.76
C VAL A 42 19.05 -1.30 -26.21
N ASP A 43 17.84 -1.71 -26.55
CA ASP A 43 17.43 -2.01 -27.92
C ASP A 43 17.53 -0.77 -28.81
N ALA A 44 17.10 0.40 -28.34
CA ALA A 44 17.22 1.66 -29.09
C ALA A 44 18.69 2.10 -29.31
N VAL A 45 19.61 1.71 -28.40
CA VAL A 45 21.04 1.99 -28.56
C VAL A 45 21.71 0.98 -29.51
N THR A 46 21.27 -0.29 -29.52
CA THR A 46 21.95 -1.37 -30.25
C THR A 46 21.36 -1.71 -31.60
N LYS A 47 20.05 -1.42 -31.83
CA LYS A 47 19.30 -1.80 -33.02
C LYS A 47 18.73 -0.56 -33.69
N GLU A 48 19.12 -0.30 -34.93
CA GLU A 48 18.68 0.88 -35.71
C GLU A 48 17.17 0.92 -35.94
N GLU A 49 16.53 -0.24 -36.17
CA GLU A 49 15.10 -0.37 -36.32
C GLU A 49 14.36 0.09 -35.06
N LYS A 50 14.85 -0.31 -33.88
CA LYS A 50 14.23 0.05 -32.58
C LYS A 50 14.44 1.52 -32.23
N GLN A 51 15.58 2.08 -32.59
CA GLN A 51 15.82 3.51 -32.47
C GLN A 51 14.84 4.31 -33.34
N SER A 52 14.68 3.92 -34.62
CA SER A 52 13.76 4.58 -35.57
C SER A 52 12.30 4.46 -35.10
N GLU A 53 11.90 3.29 -34.59
CA GLU A 53 10.59 3.06 -34.00
C GLU A 53 10.35 4.01 -32.81
N LEU A 54 11.29 4.09 -31.87
CA LEU A 54 11.20 4.98 -30.70
C LEU A 54 11.13 6.47 -31.13
N GLN A 55 11.96 6.88 -32.08
CA GLN A 55 11.98 8.24 -32.61
C GLN A 55 10.62 8.60 -33.24
N SER A 56 9.98 7.67 -33.97
CA SER A 56 8.66 7.90 -34.58
C SER A 56 7.55 8.07 -33.56
N MET A 57 7.67 7.38 -32.41
CA MET A 57 6.72 7.46 -31.29
C MET A 57 6.88 8.73 -30.44
N LEU A 58 8.02 9.44 -30.57
CA LEU A 58 8.36 10.62 -29.78
C LEU A 58 8.61 11.84 -30.66
N PRO A 59 7.59 12.36 -31.35
CA PRO A 59 7.74 13.55 -32.19
C PRO A 59 8.20 14.77 -31.35
N GLY A 60 9.22 15.47 -31.87
CA GLY A 60 9.78 16.64 -31.21
C GLY A 60 10.68 16.36 -30.00
N VAL A 61 11.08 15.10 -29.80
CA VAL A 61 12.05 14.68 -28.79
C VAL A 61 13.26 14.07 -29.49
N ASP A 62 14.47 14.43 -29.06
CA ASP A 62 15.68 13.75 -29.54
C ASP A 62 15.78 12.35 -28.91
N ALA A 63 15.41 11.34 -29.68
CA ALA A 63 15.56 9.94 -29.34
C ALA A 63 16.70 9.28 -30.16
N SER A 64 17.73 10.07 -30.52
CA SER A 64 18.93 9.55 -31.18
C SER A 64 19.62 8.49 -30.31
N ARG A 65 20.43 7.67 -30.95
CA ARG A 65 21.23 6.65 -30.29
C ARG A 65 22.08 7.22 -29.15
N GLU A 66 22.68 8.39 -29.38
CA GLU A 66 23.51 9.12 -28.41
C GLU A 66 22.66 9.62 -27.24
N ALA A 67 21.46 10.13 -27.48
CA ALA A 67 20.54 10.58 -26.44
C ALA A 67 20.06 9.39 -25.58
N CYS A 68 19.67 8.30 -26.21
CA CYS A 68 19.29 7.04 -25.50
C CYS A 68 20.45 6.47 -24.70
N LEU A 69 21.69 6.47 -25.22
CA LEU A 69 22.86 6.00 -24.48
C LEU A 69 23.14 6.88 -23.24
N ARG A 70 23.13 8.20 -23.41
CA ARG A 70 23.28 9.13 -22.28
C ARG A 70 22.21 8.92 -21.21
N LEU A 71 20.96 8.72 -21.64
CA LEU A 71 19.87 8.41 -20.73
C LEU A 71 20.07 7.09 -20.00
N LEU A 72 20.44 6.02 -20.70
CA LEU A 72 20.71 4.70 -20.12
C LEU A 72 21.80 4.78 -19.05
N VAL A 73 22.94 5.44 -19.37
CA VAL A 73 24.03 5.64 -18.39
C VAL A 73 23.57 6.47 -17.18
N LYS A 74 22.76 7.49 -17.40
CA LYS A 74 22.21 8.30 -16.32
C LYS A 74 21.28 7.47 -15.42
N LEU A 75 20.39 6.68 -15.99
CA LEU A 75 19.44 5.84 -15.25
C LEU A 75 20.15 4.74 -14.45
N THR A 76 21.11 4.05 -15.04
CA THR A 76 21.86 2.99 -14.35
C THR A 76 22.65 3.51 -13.15
N ARG A 77 23.05 4.79 -13.16
CA ARG A 77 23.72 5.46 -12.03
C ARG A 77 22.76 6.01 -10.97
N SER A 78 21.45 6.03 -11.23
CA SER A 78 20.45 6.65 -10.38
C SER A 78 19.13 5.84 -10.35
N LEU A 79 19.24 4.51 -10.34
CA LEU A 79 18.07 3.60 -10.27
C LEU A 79 17.26 3.83 -8.99
N ASP A 80 17.92 4.18 -7.90
CA ASP A 80 17.32 4.53 -6.61
C ASP A 80 16.37 5.76 -6.69
N LYS A 81 16.57 6.64 -7.67
CA LYS A 81 15.74 7.83 -7.88
C LYS A 81 14.48 7.56 -8.69
N LEU A 82 14.40 6.42 -9.38
CA LEU A 82 13.22 6.04 -10.12
C LEU A 82 12.06 5.72 -9.18
N LYS A 83 10.93 6.38 -9.38
CA LYS A 83 9.72 6.14 -8.59
C LYS A 83 8.76 5.21 -9.34
N ILE A 84 9.21 3.98 -9.56
CA ILE A 84 8.40 2.89 -10.11
C ILE A 84 7.99 1.99 -8.94
N ARG A 85 6.70 1.97 -8.58
CA ARG A 85 6.22 1.28 -7.38
C ARG A 85 4.75 0.91 -7.47
N THR A 86 4.27 0.13 -6.51
CA THR A 86 2.83 -0.13 -6.39
C THR A 86 2.10 1.11 -5.89
N LEU A 87 0.81 1.19 -6.23
CA LEU A 87 -0.06 2.27 -5.76
C LEU A 87 -0.12 2.31 -4.23
N ASP A 88 -0.22 1.12 -3.58
CA ASP A 88 -0.21 1.01 -2.12
C ASP A 88 1.09 1.57 -1.52
N ALA A 89 2.26 1.20 -2.09
CA ALA A 89 3.54 1.72 -1.63
C ALA A 89 3.64 3.25 -1.77
N PHE A 90 2.98 3.82 -2.78
CA PHE A 90 2.89 5.26 -2.95
C PHE A 90 2.02 5.90 -1.84
N PHE A 91 0.83 5.35 -1.55
CA PHE A 91 -0.03 5.84 -0.47
C PHE A 91 0.62 5.71 0.91
N VAL A 92 1.32 4.60 1.17
CA VAL A 92 2.10 4.43 2.41
C VAL A 92 3.15 5.53 2.56
N GLN A 93 3.82 5.90 1.47
CA GLN A 93 4.81 6.98 1.51
C GLN A 93 4.14 8.33 1.79
N ILE A 94 2.99 8.62 1.20
CA ILE A 94 2.21 9.84 1.50
C ILE A 94 1.82 9.84 2.98
N ALA A 95 1.25 8.75 3.48
CA ALA A 95 0.85 8.63 4.89
C ALA A 95 2.04 8.79 5.86
N LYS A 96 3.25 8.35 5.49
CA LYS A 96 4.46 8.59 6.29
C LYS A 96 4.85 10.06 6.32
N VAL A 97 4.69 10.79 5.22
CA VAL A 97 5.00 12.23 5.17
C VAL A 97 4.01 13.04 6.01
N TYR A 98 2.74 12.63 5.99
CA TYR A 98 1.65 13.30 6.72
C TYR A 98 1.24 12.55 8.00
N ALA A 99 2.16 11.81 8.61
CA ALA A 99 1.86 10.98 9.77
C ALA A 99 1.25 11.77 10.94
N LEU A 100 1.80 12.94 11.23
CA LEU A 100 1.33 13.79 12.33
C LEU A 100 -0.08 14.34 12.06
N GLU A 101 -0.36 14.79 10.85
CA GLU A 101 -1.66 15.29 10.43
C GLU A 101 -2.73 14.19 10.44
N LEU A 102 -2.32 12.95 10.19
CA LEU A 102 -3.18 11.76 10.25
C LEU A 102 -3.31 11.21 11.68
N GLY A 103 -2.63 11.80 12.67
CA GLY A 103 -2.62 11.30 14.04
C GLY A 103 -1.89 9.96 14.22
N LEU A 104 -0.98 9.63 13.31
CA LEU A 104 -0.17 8.42 13.37
C LEU A 104 1.13 8.68 14.14
N PRO A 105 1.61 7.71 14.94
CA PRO A 105 2.92 7.84 15.59
C PRO A 105 4.03 7.87 14.53
N PRO A 106 5.19 8.51 14.79
CA PRO A 106 6.27 8.62 13.80
C PRO A 106 6.78 7.26 13.26
N ASP A 107 6.73 6.23 14.08
CA ASP A 107 7.25 4.88 13.77
C ASP A 107 6.17 3.90 13.29
N TRP A 108 5.02 4.40 12.86
CA TRP A 108 3.96 3.51 12.42
C TRP A 108 4.38 2.63 11.23
N THR A 109 3.91 1.40 11.25
CA THR A 109 4.14 0.42 10.19
C THR A 109 2.83 -0.28 9.82
N ILE A 110 2.75 -0.76 8.59
CA ILE A 110 1.68 -1.66 8.19
C ILE A 110 2.08 -3.05 8.62
N VAL A 111 1.24 -3.66 9.43
CA VAL A 111 1.39 -5.06 9.82
C VAL A 111 0.74 -5.97 8.78
N ASP A 112 1.26 -7.18 8.62
CA ASP A 112 0.62 -8.19 7.81
C ASP A 112 -0.61 -8.80 8.52
N GLU A 113 -1.35 -9.66 7.82
CA GLU A 113 -2.59 -10.26 8.33
C GLU A 113 -2.34 -11.12 9.57
N ILE A 114 -1.19 -11.79 9.66
CA ILE A 114 -0.84 -12.66 10.79
C ILE A 114 -0.58 -11.78 12.02
N ALA A 115 0.30 -10.79 11.90
CA ALA A 115 0.60 -9.87 12.99
C ALA A 115 -0.63 -9.06 13.43
N ALA A 116 -1.54 -8.73 12.51
CA ALA A 116 -2.80 -8.08 12.86
C ALA A 116 -3.72 -8.97 13.72
N LYS A 117 -3.80 -10.27 13.41
CA LYS A 117 -4.54 -11.25 14.22
C LYS A 117 -3.92 -11.45 15.60
N ASP A 118 -2.59 -11.50 15.68
CA ASP A 118 -1.87 -11.63 16.94
C ASP A 118 -2.13 -10.41 17.85
N LEU A 119 -2.05 -9.21 17.30
CA LEU A 119 -2.37 -7.96 18.03
C LEU A 119 -3.82 -7.92 18.50
N GLN A 120 -4.77 -8.37 17.69
CA GLN A 120 -6.17 -8.46 18.08
C GLN A 120 -6.37 -9.48 19.22
N SER A 121 -5.72 -10.64 19.13
CA SER A 121 -5.77 -11.67 20.17
C SER A 121 -5.19 -11.17 21.48
N GLU A 122 -4.06 -10.47 21.43
CA GLU A 122 -3.44 -9.86 22.60
C GLU A 122 -4.32 -8.78 23.22
N ALA A 123 -4.94 -7.93 22.41
CA ALA A 123 -5.87 -6.90 22.90
C ALA A 123 -7.07 -7.51 23.62
N ILE A 124 -7.67 -8.57 23.05
CA ILE A 124 -8.78 -9.30 23.68
C ILE A 124 -8.31 -9.96 24.97
N ALA A 125 -7.15 -10.61 25.00
CA ALA A 125 -6.61 -11.22 26.21
C ALA A 125 -6.38 -10.20 27.32
N ARG A 126 -5.87 -9.01 26.99
CA ARG A 126 -5.70 -7.90 27.96
C ARG A 126 -7.03 -7.40 28.50
N MET A 127 -8.06 -7.25 27.66
CA MET A 127 -9.40 -6.86 28.10
C MET A 127 -9.98 -7.90 29.06
N LEU A 128 -9.86 -9.18 28.77
CA LEU A 128 -10.38 -10.27 29.60
C LEU A 128 -9.61 -10.46 30.92
N SER A 129 -8.41 -9.91 31.04
CA SER A 129 -7.57 -9.96 32.25
C SER A 129 -7.81 -8.76 33.19
N GLY A 130 -8.76 -7.87 32.88
CA GLY A 130 -9.11 -6.70 33.72
C GLY A 130 -10.04 -7.05 34.87
N ASP A 131 -10.17 -6.13 35.84
CA ASP A 131 -10.91 -6.32 37.11
C ASP A 131 -12.46 -6.43 36.96
N GLU A 132 -13.01 -6.40 35.75
CA GLU A 132 -14.45 -6.50 35.46
C GLU A 132 -14.87 -7.96 35.12
N GLU A 133 -14.49 -8.92 35.98
CA GLU A 133 -14.71 -10.35 35.73
C GLU A 133 -16.20 -10.76 35.56
N GLU A 134 -17.13 -10.12 36.28
CA GLU A 134 -18.53 -10.51 36.24
C GLU A 134 -19.22 -10.22 34.91
N ASP A 135 -18.91 -9.10 34.29
CA ASP A 135 -19.48 -8.71 32.97
C ASP A 135 -18.94 -9.62 31.84
N TRP A 136 -17.68 -10.00 31.92
CA TRP A 136 -17.07 -10.88 30.93
C TRP A 136 -17.58 -12.32 31.01
N VAL A 137 -17.83 -12.84 32.21
CA VAL A 137 -18.42 -14.17 32.42
C VAL A 137 -19.83 -14.23 31.81
N THR A 138 -20.59 -13.17 31.94
CA THR A 138 -21.94 -13.07 31.35
C THR A 138 -21.89 -13.01 29.83
N LEU A 139 -20.99 -12.18 29.27
CA LEU A 139 -20.77 -12.09 27.83
C LEU A 139 -20.29 -13.44 27.24
N LEU A 140 -19.38 -14.11 27.91
CA LEU A 140 -18.87 -15.44 27.50
C LEU A 140 -19.98 -16.51 27.57
N ARG A 141 -20.90 -16.46 28.55
CA ARG A 141 -22.06 -17.37 28.60
C ARG A 141 -23.03 -17.14 27.46
N GLU A 142 -23.29 -15.90 27.09
CA GLU A 142 -24.13 -15.53 25.95
C GLU A 142 -23.51 -15.99 24.61
N LEU A 143 -22.17 -15.99 24.53
CA LEU A 143 -21.43 -16.47 23.37
C LEU A 143 -21.29 -18.01 23.30
N GLN A 144 -21.47 -18.71 24.44
CA GLN A 144 -21.26 -20.16 24.58
C GLN A 144 -22.38 -21.03 23.97
N GLY A 145 -23.28 -20.53 23.16
CA GLY A 145 -24.29 -21.32 22.46
C GLY A 145 -23.76 -22.48 21.59
N ALA A 146 -22.43 -22.64 21.42
CA ALA A 146 -21.78 -23.77 20.75
C ALA A 146 -20.30 -23.94 21.16
N ALA A 147 -19.99 -25.06 21.82
CA ALA A 147 -18.68 -25.70 21.99
C ALA A 147 -17.42 -24.81 22.10
N GLY A 148 -16.83 -24.74 23.28
CA GLY A 148 -15.75 -23.90 23.77
C GLY A 148 -14.40 -23.77 23.01
N ARG A 149 -14.23 -24.34 21.85
CA ARG A 149 -13.06 -24.12 20.99
C ARG A 149 -13.24 -23.01 19.97
N ARG A 150 -14.48 -22.56 19.73
CA ARG A 150 -14.78 -21.50 18.74
C ARG A 150 -14.98 -20.12 19.35
N VAL A 151 -15.04 -20.01 20.68
CA VAL A 151 -15.33 -18.76 21.37
C VAL A 151 -14.30 -17.68 20.99
N HIS A 152 -13.01 -18.04 20.96
CA HIS A 152 -11.96 -17.08 20.60
C HIS A 152 -12.07 -16.61 19.14
N GLU A 153 -12.31 -17.51 18.20
CA GLU A 153 -12.50 -17.15 16.78
C GLU A 153 -13.77 -16.32 16.56
N GLU A 154 -14.86 -16.66 17.26
CA GLU A 154 -16.09 -15.89 17.19
C GLU A 154 -15.94 -14.50 17.81
N MET A 155 -15.20 -14.37 18.92
CA MET A 155 -14.86 -13.06 19.49
C MET A 155 -14.02 -12.22 18.53
N LEU A 156 -12.98 -12.80 17.95
CA LEU A 156 -12.16 -12.11 16.96
C LEU A 156 -13.01 -11.61 15.77
N ALA A 157 -13.90 -12.46 15.27
CA ALA A 157 -14.80 -12.10 14.16
C ALA A 157 -15.80 -10.99 14.53
N LYS A 158 -16.36 -11.02 15.74
CA LYS A 158 -17.27 -9.98 16.24
C LYS A 158 -16.53 -8.67 16.50
N VAL A 159 -15.38 -8.70 17.17
CA VAL A 159 -14.54 -7.53 17.41
C VAL A 159 -14.13 -6.88 16.09
N GLY A 160 -13.77 -7.69 15.07
CA GLY A 160 -13.48 -7.17 13.74
C GLY A 160 -14.67 -6.39 13.14
N LYS A 161 -15.87 -6.95 13.17
CA LYS A 161 -17.08 -6.29 12.68
C LYS A 161 -17.41 -5.00 13.46
N PHE A 162 -17.28 -5.04 14.79
CA PHE A 162 -17.53 -3.84 15.62
C PHE A 162 -16.47 -2.76 15.36
N ARG A 163 -15.20 -3.13 15.16
CA ARG A 163 -14.15 -2.19 14.80
C ARG A 163 -14.46 -1.48 13.47
N ASP A 164 -14.90 -2.23 12.47
CA ASP A 164 -15.23 -1.68 11.15
C ASP A 164 -16.44 -0.73 11.26
N ALA A 165 -17.49 -1.14 11.97
CA ALA A 165 -18.64 -0.29 12.26
C ALA A 165 -18.25 0.96 13.07
N PHE A 166 -17.34 0.85 14.05
CA PHE A 166 -16.82 1.98 14.82
C PHE A 166 -16.05 2.95 13.95
N ALA A 167 -15.19 2.46 13.05
CA ALA A 167 -14.42 3.29 12.13
C ALA A 167 -15.34 4.09 11.17
N GLU A 168 -16.46 3.49 10.75
CA GLU A 168 -17.44 4.14 9.86
C GLU A 168 -18.33 5.15 10.59
N SER A 169 -18.72 4.89 11.84
CA SER A 169 -19.71 5.69 12.57
C SER A 169 -19.12 6.71 13.54
N GLY A 170 -17.91 6.47 14.02
CA GLY A 170 -17.19 7.31 14.96
C GLY A 170 -17.68 7.22 16.44
N PRO A 171 -16.91 7.80 17.38
CA PRO A 171 -17.14 7.62 18.83
C PRO A 171 -18.51 8.10 19.33
N ARG A 172 -19.05 9.16 18.73
CA ARG A 172 -20.33 9.74 19.18
C ARG A 172 -21.52 8.80 18.99
N ALA A 173 -21.52 8.02 17.92
CA ALA A 173 -22.58 7.05 17.65
C ALA A 173 -22.58 5.92 18.70
N TRP A 174 -21.38 5.47 19.12
CA TRP A 174 -21.22 4.42 20.12
C TRP A 174 -21.61 4.86 21.52
N ASN A 175 -21.37 6.12 21.88
CA ASN A 175 -21.82 6.68 23.16
C ASN A 175 -23.35 6.78 23.25
N ALA A 176 -24.07 6.69 22.13
CA ALA A 176 -25.52 6.68 22.09
C ALA A 176 -26.13 5.26 22.17
N VAL A 177 -25.32 4.21 22.08
CA VAL A 177 -25.75 2.82 22.21
C VAL A 177 -26.02 2.54 23.69
N LYS A 178 -27.32 2.31 24.04
CA LYS A 178 -27.70 1.93 25.40
C LYS A 178 -27.31 0.49 25.68
N SER A 179 -26.86 0.23 26.91
CA SER A 179 -26.62 -1.16 27.35
C SER A 179 -27.95 -1.92 27.41
N SER A 180 -27.92 -3.23 27.21
CA SER A 180 -29.12 -4.07 27.28
C SER A 180 -29.82 -3.99 28.66
N HIS A 181 -29.12 -3.60 29.73
CA HIS A 181 -29.65 -3.36 31.06
C HIS A 181 -30.48 -2.04 31.18
N GLU A 182 -30.35 -1.11 30.26
CA GLU A 182 -31.13 0.14 30.24
C GLU A 182 -32.40 0.01 29.39
N ILE A 183 -32.65 -1.11 28.74
CA ILE A 183 -33.77 -1.34 27.82
C ILE A 183 -34.88 -2.15 28.50
N LEU A 184 -34.63 -2.72 29.69
CA LEU A 184 -35.63 -3.42 30.54
C LEU A 184 -36.05 -2.56 31.73
#